data_8c02b525352ce262486f3735e309844a
#
_entry.id   8c02b525352ce262486f3735e309844a
#
_cell.length_a   1.000
_cell.length_b   1.000
_cell.length_c   1.000
_cell.angle_alpha   90.00
_cell.angle_beta   90.00
_cell.angle_gamma   90.00
#
_symmetry.space_group_name_H-M   'P 1'
#
loop_
_entity.id
_entity.type
_entity.pdbx_description
1 polymer ?
#
loop_
_entity_poly.entity_id
_entity_poly.type
_entity_poly.pdbx_seq_one_letter_code
_entity_poly.pdbx_strand_id
1 'polypeptide(L)'
;MLTSCWGGRGMTEAEQSAFGTYVDQMDSTLTGVWFDRMGVSEDADSVLAYLCREVPRNGLDTAAFFLPQITRDLEIVHQLAFDSVGVSINELLPRLDAHLTKAYIRYATGQRYGFMRPRVFNRMDHKVGDPDIFVRVFDYDPAAPDTTEAAKKVRESDRLAYLVSSVPSTYIYQALLREMDQTRDAAKRRQLAVNMERCRWQIAHPEANKRQILVNIPAQQLWAINSDSVLDMRICCGAVPTKTPLLHSAISYLQVNPEWVIPYNIVKNEVAHHAGDSAFFVRNRYSIVDKETGDTLPVGHVSADDLLSGKLRVSQKAGVGNSLGRIVFRFPNNFSIYLHDTNNPGAFQRERRTLSHGCVRVQKPFELACFLLADADEWTLESIRLSMDLPPVTDRGRNWLRQHEEAPRPFKLISYQDVKPDVPLYILYYTAFPNPQTGAIEYWPDLYGFDKVITQEMKWISGESSNR
;
A
#
# COMPACT_ATOMS: atom_id res chain seq x y z
N MET A 1 24.31 3.01 -24.22
CA MET A 1 25.10 4.19 -23.79
C MET A 1 24.45 5.40 -24.46
N LEU A 2 23.58 6.14 -23.72
CA LEU A 2 23.07 7.44 -24.17
C LEU A 2 23.91 8.49 -23.41
N THR A 3 25.08 8.82 -23.94
CA THR A 3 26.05 9.70 -23.28
C THR A 3 26.07 11.12 -23.87
N SER A 4 24.99 11.60 -24.45
CA SER A 4 24.87 13.02 -24.77
C SER A 4 23.43 13.48 -24.50
N CYS A 5 23.10 13.66 -23.21
CA CYS A 5 22.03 14.58 -22.88
C CYS A 5 22.53 15.98 -23.18
N TRP A 6 22.03 16.61 -24.22
CA TRP A 6 22.21 18.03 -24.51
C TRP A 6 21.83 18.82 -23.25
N GLY A 7 22.70 19.70 -22.81
CA GLY A 7 22.50 20.46 -21.58
C GLY A 7 21.48 21.59 -21.80
N GLY A 8 20.21 21.28 -21.98
CA GLY A 8 19.07 22.20 -21.86
C GLY A 8 19.23 23.60 -22.49
N ARG A 9 19.96 23.72 -23.62
CA ARG A 9 20.10 24.99 -24.34
C ARG A 9 19.18 24.97 -25.55
N GLY A 10 18.35 25.96 -25.73
CA GLY A 10 17.64 26.21 -26.98
C GLY A 10 18.59 26.43 -28.14
N MET A 11 18.02 26.65 -29.34
CA MET A 11 18.81 26.99 -30.52
C MET A 11 19.55 28.32 -30.33
N THR A 12 20.82 28.39 -30.69
CA THR A 12 21.58 29.63 -30.74
C THR A 12 21.06 30.55 -31.85
N GLU A 13 21.39 31.84 -31.80
CA GLU A 13 21.01 32.79 -32.87
C GLU A 13 21.51 32.35 -34.26
N ALA A 14 22.71 31.75 -34.32
CA ALA A 14 23.26 31.22 -35.57
C ALA A 14 22.47 30.01 -36.08
N GLU A 15 22.07 29.13 -35.19
CA GLU A 15 21.22 27.96 -35.52
C GLU A 15 19.81 28.41 -35.93
N GLN A 16 19.21 29.42 -35.28
CA GLN A 16 17.93 30.02 -35.68
C GLN A 16 18.00 30.69 -37.05
N SER A 17 19.07 31.43 -37.32
CA SER A 17 19.30 32.06 -38.60
C SER A 17 19.43 31.02 -39.72
N ALA A 18 20.16 29.94 -39.46
CA ALA A 18 20.31 28.85 -40.43
C ALA A 18 19.03 28.01 -40.57
N PHE A 19 18.27 27.82 -39.49
CA PHE A 19 16.95 27.20 -39.54
C PHE A 19 15.97 28.00 -40.42
N GLY A 20 16.13 29.31 -40.46
CA GLY A 20 15.36 30.21 -41.38
C GLY A 20 15.42 29.79 -42.84
N THR A 21 16.49 29.12 -43.27
CA THR A 21 16.61 28.61 -44.65
C THR A 21 15.63 27.47 -44.96
N TYR A 22 15.13 26.77 -43.93
CA TYR A 22 14.13 25.72 -44.06
C TYR A 22 12.70 26.21 -43.82
N VAL A 23 12.52 27.43 -43.27
CA VAL A 23 11.20 28.02 -42.97
C VAL A 23 10.33 28.14 -44.22
N ASP A 24 10.94 28.44 -45.38
CA ASP A 24 10.22 28.52 -46.66
C ASP A 24 9.69 27.16 -47.14
N GLN A 25 10.27 26.06 -46.65
CA GLN A 25 9.84 24.69 -46.90
C GLN A 25 8.75 24.22 -45.94
N MET A 26 8.54 24.94 -44.83
CA MET A 26 7.50 24.60 -43.87
C MET A 26 6.12 24.91 -44.43
N ASP A 27 5.19 23.98 -44.25
CA ASP A 27 3.77 24.24 -44.43
C ASP A 27 3.35 25.41 -43.53
N SER A 28 2.73 26.43 -44.15
CA SER A 28 2.31 27.66 -43.47
C SER A 28 1.28 27.43 -42.34
N THR A 29 0.59 26.29 -42.37
CA THR A 29 -0.39 25.86 -41.35
C THR A 29 0.23 25.12 -40.17
N LEU A 30 1.53 24.78 -40.22
CA LEU A 30 2.20 23.98 -39.25
C LEU A 30 2.46 24.77 -37.96
N THR A 31 1.82 24.35 -36.86
CA THR A 31 1.99 24.91 -35.53
C THR A 31 2.19 23.80 -34.55
N GLY A 32 3.05 24.01 -33.55
CA GLY A 32 3.36 23.01 -32.50
C GLY A 32 3.41 23.66 -31.13
N VAL A 33 3.48 22.80 -30.12
CA VAL A 33 3.70 23.20 -28.71
C VAL A 33 5.18 23.50 -28.48
N TRP A 34 6.06 22.80 -29.20
CA TRP A 34 7.50 22.74 -28.94
C TRP A 34 8.34 23.42 -30.02
N PHE A 35 7.70 23.94 -31.08
CA PHE A 35 8.36 24.64 -32.17
C PHE A 35 7.49 25.76 -32.75
N ASP A 36 8.15 26.72 -33.37
CA ASP A 36 7.57 27.79 -34.21
C ASP A 36 8.43 28.03 -35.44
N ARG A 37 8.22 29.13 -36.11
CA ARG A 37 9.01 29.53 -37.31
C ARG A 37 10.44 29.95 -37.00
N MET A 38 10.78 30.10 -35.71
CA MET A 38 12.16 30.39 -35.25
C MET A 38 12.94 29.12 -34.84
N GLY A 39 12.28 27.98 -34.90
CA GLY A 39 12.87 26.69 -34.56
C GLY A 39 12.22 26.01 -33.34
N VAL A 40 12.96 25.17 -32.69
CA VAL A 40 12.51 24.44 -31.51
C VAL A 40 12.71 25.31 -30.27
N SER A 41 11.73 25.33 -29.39
CA SER A 41 11.76 26.11 -28.14
C SER A 41 12.79 25.57 -27.14
N GLU A 42 13.35 26.44 -26.31
CA GLU A 42 14.25 26.09 -25.20
C GLU A 42 13.58 25.11 -24.20
N ASP A 43 12.27 25.22 -24.03
CA ASP A 43 11.49 24.32 -23.19
C ASP A 43 11.52 22.86 -23.69
N ALA A 44 11.58 22.63 -25.01
CA ALA A 44 11.66 21.28 -25.57
C ALA A 44 12.93 20.56 -25.11
N ASP A 45 14.08 21.23 -25.17
CA ASP A 45 15.36 20.71 -24.72
C ASP A 45 15.35 20.48 -23.20
N SER A 46 14.84 21.43 -22.44
CA SER A 46 14.77 21.35 -20.98
C SER A 46 13.88 20.21 -20.49
N VAL A 47 12.72 20.04 -21.11
CA VAL A 47 11.79 18.94 -20.81
C VAL A 47 12.37 17.59 -21.22
N LEU A 48 13.00 17.50 -22.41
CA LEU A 48 13.67 16.26 -22.81
C LEU A 48 14.80 15.88 -21.85
N ALA A 49 15.66 16.83 -21.48
CA ALA A 49 16.75 16.60 -20.53
C ALA A 49 16.22 16.10 -19.17
N TYR A 50 15.14 16.70 -18.68
CA TYR A 50 14.47 16.24 -17.46
C TYR A 50 13.94 14.81 -17.60
N LEU A 51 13.21 14.50 -18.67
CA LEU A 51 12.65 13.17 -18.90
C LEU A 51 13.74 12.12 -19.09
N CYS A 52 14.83 12.42 -19.83
CA CYS A 52 15.96 11.50 -20.01
C CYS A 52 16.63 11.12 -18.69
N ARG A 53 16.65 12.04 -17.72
CA ARG A 53 17.17 11.79 -16.38
C ARG A 53 16.16 11.03 -15.50
N GLU A 54 14.92 11.51 -15.44
CA GLU A 54 13.96 11.03 -14.45
C GLU A 54 13.23 9.74 -14.84
N VAL A 55 12.97 9.49 -16.14
CA VAL A 55 12.29 8.26 -16.58
C VAL A 55 13.07 7.02 -16.13
N PRO A 56 14.37 6.82 -16.45
CA PRO A 56 15.12 5.65 -16.00
C PRO A 56 15.38 5.65 -14.48
N ARG A 57 15.48 6.83 -13.85
CA ARG A 57 15.62 6.98 -12.41
C ARG A 57 14.40 6.43 -11.67
N ASN A 58 13.23 6.55 -12.27
CA ASN A 58 11.97 6.03 -11.75
C ASN A 58 11.71 4.56 -12.12
N GLY A 59 12.67 3.87 -12.72
CA GLY A 59 12.55 2.47 -13.14
C GLY A 59 11.65 2.28 -14.35
N LEU A 60 11.46 3.33 -15.17
CA LEU A 60 10.61 3.33 -16.35
C LEU A 60 11.45 3.16 -17.63
N ASP A 61 10.84 2.56 -18.67
CA ASP A 61 11.50 2.38 -19.96
C ASP A 61 11.50 3.66 -20.80
N THR A 62 12.67 4.11 -21.21
CA THR A 62 12.84 5.29 -22.06
C THR A 62 12.13 5.16 -23.40
N ALA A 63 12.07 3.95 -23.97
CA ALA A 63 11.39 3.69 -25.23
C ALA A 63 9.86 3.88 -25.12
N ALA A 64 9.28 3.52 -23.96
CA ALA A 64 7.85 3.73 -23.71
C ALA A 64 7.48 5.23 -23.67
N PHE A 65 8.45 6.11 -23.48
CA PHE A 65 8.30 7.57 -23.51
C PHE A 65 8.87 8.21 -24.79
N PHE A 66 9.18 7.42 -25.82
CA PHE A 66 9.73 7.86 -27.09
C PHE A 66 11.06 8.63 -26.98
N LEU A 67 11.77 8.57 -25.84
CA LEU A 67 12.95 9.39 -25.60
C LEU A 67 14.07 9.18 -26.62
N PRO A 68 14.42 7.93 -27.06
CA PRO A 68 15.42 7.74 -28.10
C PRO A 68 15.03 8.41 -29.42
N GLN A 69 13.75 8.40 -29.78
CA GLN A 69 13.27 9.02 -31.02
C GLN A 69 13.25 10.55 -30.91
N ILE A 70 12.79 11.08 -29.77
CA ILE A 70 12.76 12.52 -29.51
C ILE A 70 14.18 13.09 -29.52
N THR A 71 15.14 12.41 -28.87
CA THR A 71 16.54 12.81 -28.85
C THR A 71 17.09 12.91 -30.26
N ARG A 72 16.88 11.86 -31.07
CA ARG A 72 17.34 11.83 -32.47
C ARG A 72 16.69 12.96 -33.30
N ASP A 73 15.39 13.18 -33.16
CA ASP A 73 14.68 14.20 -33.91
C ASP A 73 15.19 15.62 -33.54
N LEU A 74 15.44 15.89 -32.26
CA LEU A 74 16.03 17.15 -31.80
C LEU A 74 17.47 17.31 -32.30
N GLU A 75 18.30 16.26 -32.30
CA GLU A 75 19.66 16.31 -32.88
C GLU A 75 19.64 16.72 -34.36
N ILE A 76 18.70 16.16 -35.16
CA ILE A 76 18.55 16.53 -36.57
C ILE A 76 18.18 18.01 -36.71
N VAL A 77 17.29 18.54 -35.89
CA VAL A 77 16.89 19.97 -35.95
C VAL A 77 18.08 20.87 -35.56
N HIS A 78 18.77 20.60 -34.46
CA HIS A 78 19.91 21.40 -34.00
C HIS A 78 21.09 21.40 -35.00
N GLN A 79 21.31 20.29 -35.68
CA GLN A 79 22.37 20.15 -36.70
C GLN A 79 21.94 20.56 -38.08
N LEU A 80 20.65 20.90 -38.29
CA LEU A 80 20.03 21.18 -39.60
C LEU A 80 20.29 20.06 -40.62
N ALA A 81 20.27 18.82 -40.13
CA ALA A 81 20.70 17.63 -40.87
C ALA A 81 19.56 17.01 -41.73
N PHE A 82 18.49 17.75 -42.04
CA PHE A 82 17.29 17.29 -42.75
C PHE A 82 17.65 16.58 -44.05
N ASP A 83 18.43 17.24 -44.91
CA ASP A 83 18.81 16.73 -46.25
C ASP A 83 19.72 15.51 -46.13
N SER A 84 20.65 15.52 -45.19
CA SER A 84 21.63 14.42 -45.00
C SER A 84 20.98 13.13 -44.48
N VAL A 85 19.86 13.25 -43.73
CA VAL A 85 19.09 12.12 -43.20
C VAL A 85 17.92 11.77 -44.13
N GLY A 86 17.58 12.64 -45.10
CA GLY A 86 16.47 12.45 -46.06
C GLY A 86 15.10 12.52 -45.38
N VAL A 87 14.94 13.38 -44.37
CA VAL A 87 13.67 13.60 -43.65
C VAL A 87 13.19 15.03 -43.89
N SER A 88 11.95 15.16 -44.30
CA SER A 88 11.32 16.50 -44.49
C SER A 88 11.07 17.17 -43.14
N ILE A 89 11.28 18.48 -43.04
CA ILE A 89 10.92 19.31 -41.90
C ILE A 89 9.42 19.17 -41.56
N ASN A 90 8.56 19.03 -42.56
CA ASN A 90 7.12 18.84 -42.40
C ASN A 90 6.71 17.47 -41.85
N GLU A 91 7.60 16.50 -41.85
CA GLU A 91 7.40 15.19 -41.18
C GLU A 91 8.02 15.17 -39.80
N LEU A 92 9.22 15.73 -39.66
CA LEU A 92 10.00 15.65 -38.43
C LEU A 92 9.38 16.50 -37.32
N LEU A 93 9.07 17.77 -37.56
CA LEU A 93 8.57 18.67 -36.52
C LEU A 93 7.22 18.21 -35.92
N PRO A 94 6.19 17.80 -36.69
CA PRO A 94 4.95 17.25 -36.13
C PRO A 94 5.18 15.95 -35.34
N ARG A 95 6.11 15.09 -35.80
CA ARG A 95 6.46 13.85 -35.08
C ARG A 95 7.11 14.15 -33.76
N LEU A 96 8.10 15.06 -33.72
CA LEU A 96 8.75 15.55 -32.56
C LEU A 96 7.74 16.12 -31.53
N ASP A 97 6.89 17.03 -31.98
CA ASP A 97 5.85 17.67 -31.18
C ASP A 97 4.90 16.65 -30.58
N ALA A 98 4.43 15.69 -31.37
CA ALA A 98 3.53 14.65 -30.91
C ALA A 98 4.19 13.71 -29.88
N HIS A 99 5.45 13.30 -30.13
CA HIS A 99 6.16 12.41 -29.21
C HIS A 99 6.50 13.10 -27.88
N LEU A 100 7.03 14.32 -27.91
CA LEU A 100 7.39 15.05 -26.71
C LEU A 100 6.15 15.43 -25.89
N THR A 101 5.06 15.86 -26.54
CA THR A 101 3.77 16.09 -25.87
C THR A 101 3.23 14.81 -25.21
N LYS A 102 3.26 13.68 -25.90
CA LYS A 102 2.82 12.39 -25.34
C LYS A 102 3.71 11.95 -24.18
N ALA A 103 5.03 12.11 -24.28
CA ALA A 103 5.97 11.79 -23.21
C ALA A 103 5.70 12.63 -21.96
N TYR A 104 5.52 13.95 -22.15
CA TYR A 104 5.19 14.90 -21.09
C TYR A 104 3.90 14.50 -20.36
N ILE A 105 2.79 14.38 -21.10
CA ILE A 105 1.48 14.05 -20.52
C ILE A 105 1.53 12.69 -19.83
N ARG A 106 2.15 11.68 -20.45
CA ARG A 106 2.29 10.34 -19.86
C ARG A 106 3.07 10.37 -18.57
N TYR A 107 4.20 11.09 -18.50
CA TYR A 107 5.02 11.18 -17.32
C TYR A 107 4.28 11.90 -16.18
N ALA A 108 3.77 13.11 -16.44
CA ALA A 108 3.05 13.89 -15.44
C ALA A 108 1.84 13.14 -14.87
N THR A 109 1.01 12.56 -15.74
CA THR A 109 -0.15 11.78 -15.33
C THR A 109 0.24 10.52 -14.57
N GLY A 110 1.25 9.79 -15.05
CA GLY A 110 1.72 8.58 -14.38
C GLY A 110 2.34 8.84 -13.03
N GLN A 111 3.04 9.94 -12.84
CA GLN A 111 3.58 10.32 -11.52
C GLN A 111 2.48 10.71 -10.53
N ARG A 112 1.38 11.29 -10.99
CA ARG A 112 0.26 11.72 -10.13
C ARG A 112 -0.74 10.60 -9.80
N TYR A 113 -0.98 9.67 -10.72
CA TYR A 113 -2.07 8.67 -10.61
C TYR A 113 -1.58 7.23 -10.65
N GLY A 114 -0.29 7.01 -10.91
CA GLY A 114 0.26 5.70 -11.25
C GLY A 114 0.16 5.39 -12.75
N PHE A 115 0.96 4.41 -13.15
CA PHE A 115 1.02 3.95 -14.55
C PHE A 115 0.10 2.75 -14.80
N MET A 116 -0.40 2.13 -13.72
CA MET A 116 -1.36 1.04 -13.80
C MET A 116 -2.78 1.53 -14.03
N ARG A 117 -3.59 0.69 -14.68
CA ARG A 117 -5.04 0.92 -14.77
C ARG A 117 -5.74 0.42 -13.50
N PRO A 118 -6.72 1.14 -12.93
CA PRO A 118 -7.44 0.73 -11.72
C PRO A 118 -8.02 -0.68 -11.75
N ARG A 119 -8.45 -1.18 -12.93
CA ARG A 119 -8.95 -2.57 -13.11
C ARG A 119 -7.98 -3.66 -12.68
N VAL A 120 -6.68 -3.34 -12.54
CA VAL A 120 -5.65 -4.29 -12.10
C VAL A 120 -5.87 -4.73 -10.66
N PHE A 121 -6.49 -3.88 -9.84
CA PHE A 121 -6.82 -4.23 -8.46
C PHE A 121 -7.71 -5.48 -8.38
N ASN A 122 -8.64 -5.67 -9.33
CA ASN A 122 -9.48 -6.88 -9.39
C ASN A 122 -8.66 -8.17 -9.56
N ARG A 123 -7.46 -8.10 -10.14
CA ARG A 123 -6.56 -9.26 -10.28
C ARG A 123 -5.80 -9.59 -8.99
N MET A 124 -5.73 -8.66 -8.08
CA MET A 124 -5.10 -8.81 -6.76
C MET A 124 -6.12 -9.21 -5.70
N ASP A 125 -7.41 -8.99 -5.95
CA ASP A 125 -8.49 -9.37 -5.06
C ASP A 125 -8.51 -10.88 -4.81
N HIS A 126 -9.06 -11.24 -3.67
CA HIS A 126 -9.17 -12.62 -3.25
C HIS A 126 -10.37 -13.29 -3.95
N LYS A 127 -10.10 -14.41 -4.62
CA LYS A 127 -11.12 -15.20 -5.30
C LYS A 127 -11.63 -16.30 -4.37
N VAL A 128 -12.93 -16.34 -4.12
CA VAL A 128 -13.56 -17.30 -3.21
C VAL A 128 -14.33 -18.33 -4.01
N GLY A 129 -13.84 -19.59 -4.04
CA GLY A 129 -14.56 -20.80 -4.46
C GLY A 129 -15.25 -20.78 -5.84
N ASP A 130 -16.03 -19.75 -6.12
CA ASP A 130 -16.66 -19.47 -7.40
C ASP A 130 -15.76 -18.57 -8.25
N PRO A 131 -15.48 -18.89 -9.52
CA PRO A 131 -14.66 -18.07 -10.40
C PRO A 131 -15.19 -16.64 -10.58
N ASP A 132 -16.46 -16.40 -10.38
CA ASP A 132 -17.12 -15.12 -10.56
C ASP A 132 -17.27 -14.31 -9.25
N ILE A 133 -16.96 -14.93 -8.10
CA ILE A 133 -17.01 -14.25 -6.80
C ILE A 133 -15.61 -13.83 -6.37
N PHE A 134 -15.45 -12.53 -6.12
CA PHE A 134 -14.24 -11.95 -5.57
C PHE A 134 -14.52 -11.36 -4.18
N VAL A 135 -13.62 -11.62 -3.24
CA VAL A 135 -13.57 -10.87 -1.99
C VAL A 135 -12.56 -9.75 -2.18
N ARG A 136 -13.04 -8.52 -2.13
CA ARG A 136 -12.21 -7.35 -2.25
C ARG A 136 -11.18 -7.29 -1.10
N VAL A 137 -9.92 -7.00 -1.42
CA VAL A 137 -8.85 -6.87 -0.43
C VAL A 137 -8.32 -5.44 -0.31
N PHE A 138 -8.90 -4.48 -1.04
CA PHE A 138 -8.54 -3.06 -0.98
C PHE A 138 -9.74 -2.24 -0.51
N ASP A 139 -9.56 -1.44 0.54
CA ASP A 139 -10.58 -0.47 1.03
C ASP A 139 -10.44 0.89 0.35
N TYR A 140 -9.86 0.93 -0.82
CA TYR A 140 -9.69 2.14 -1.61
C TYR A 140 -9.83 1.86 -3.10
N ASP A 141 -10.37 2.86 -3.81
CA ASP A 141 -10.42 2.91 -5.27
C ASP A 141 -9.47 4.00 -5.73
N PRO A 142 -8.26 3.67 -6.21
CA PRO A 142 -7.39 4.68 -6.78
C PRO A 142 -8.08 5.40 -7.93
N ALA A 143 -7.96 6.72 -7.96
CA ALA A 143 -8.52 7.52 -9.03
C ALA A 143 -7.99 7.06 -10.38
N ALA A 144 -8.87 7.04 -11.39
CA ALA A 144 -8.45 6.81 -12.76
C ALA A 144 -7.51 7.94 -13.21
N PRO A 145 -6.47 7.62 -14.02
CA PRO A 145 -5.58 8.66 -14.55
C PRO A 145 -6.37 9.71 -15.33
N ASP A 146 -6.23 10.97 -14.89
CA ASP A 146 -6.79 12.13 -15.59
C ASP A 146 -5.66 12.91 -16.29
N THR A 147 -5.76 13.00 -17.61
CA THR A 147 -4.75 13.67 -18.44
C THR A 147 -5.08 15.15 -18.69
N THR A 148 -6.25 15.62 -18.28
CA THR A 148 -6.79 16.94 -18.64
C THR A 148 -5.86 18.08 -18.22
N GLU A 149 -5.40 18.06 -16.97
CA GLU A 149 -4.52 19.10 -16.47
C GLU A 149 -3.14 19.06 -17.12
N ALA A 150 -2.55 17.89 -17.29
CA ALA A 150 -1.26 17.73 -17.96
C ALA A 150 -1.34 18.19 -19.44
N ALA A 151 -2.45 17.90 -20.13
CA ALA A 151 -2.69 18.36 -21.50
C ALA A 151 -2.89 19.87 -21.62
N LYS A 152 -3.38 20.52 -20.57
CA LYS A 152 -3.42 21.99 -20.48
C LYS A 152 -2.01 22.55 -20.19
N LYS A 153 -1.35 22.04 -19.16
CA LYS A 153 -0.06 22.52 -18.67
C LYS A 153 1.08 22.40 -19.69
N VAL A 154 1.05 21.44 -20.57
CA VAL A 154 2.05 21.28 -21.65
C VAL A 154 2.13 22.51 -22.56
N ARG A 155 1.09 23.35 -22.61
CA ARG A 155 1.00 24.57 -23.43
C ARG A 155 1.33 25.87 -22.66
N GLU A 156 1.55 25.76 -21.34
CA GLU A 156 1.80 26.91 -20.48
C GLU A 156 3.32 27.08 -20.23
N SER A 157 3.74 28.28 -19.88
CA SER A 157 5.16 28.61 -19.64
C SER A 157 5.76 27.95 -18.41
N ASP A 158 4.92 27.46 -17.45
CA ASP A 158 5.34 26.75 -16.25
C ASP A 158 5.41 25.21 -16.44
N ARG A 159 5.39 24.72 -17.69
CA ARG A 159 5.31 23.29 -18.02
C ARG A 159 6.40 22.44 -17.36
N LEU A 160 7.63 22.89 -17.27
CA LEU A 160 8.70 22.16 -16.62
C LEU A 160 8.49 22.11 -15.11
N ALA A 161 8.09 23.21 -14.48
CA ALA A 161 7.79 23.26 -13.04
C ALA A 161 6.62 22.33 -12.69
N TYR A 162 5.60 22.26 -13.53
CA TYR A 162 4.49 21.32 -13.37
C TYR A 162 4.96 19.86 -13.45
N LEU A 163 5.83 19.53 -14.41
CA LEU A 163 6.39 18.19 -14.57
C LEU A 163 7.18 17.77 -13.31
N VAL A 164 8.00 18.66 -12.79
CA VAL A 164 8.75 18.46 -11.53
C VAL A 164 7.79 18.24 -10.36
N SER A 165 6.75 19.07 -10.24
CA SER A 165 5.77 18.99 -9.15
C SER A 165 4.85 17.78 -9.22
N SER A 166 4.81 17.06 -10.33
CA SER A 166 4.00 15.85 -10.50
C SER A 166 4.57 14.64 -9.73
N VAL A 167 5.86 14.67 -9.40
CA VAL A 167 6.54 13.58 -8.67
C VAL A 167 6.03 13.50 -7.24
N PRO A 168 5.69 12.30 -6.70
CA PRO A 168 5.22 12.16 -5.33
C PRO A 168 6.23 12.65 -4.30
N SER A 169 5.75 13.46 -3.33
CA SER A 169 6.58 14.04 -2.26
C SER A 169 6.56 13.20 -0.97
N THR A 170 5.83 12.08 -0.92
CA THR A 170 5.75 11.23 0.28
C THR A 170 7.14 10.71 0.68
N TYR A 171 7.38 10.61 1.99
CA TYR A 171 8.68 10.17 2.50
C TYR A 171 9.07 8.77 2.01
N ILE A 172 8.07 7.89 1.81
CA ILE A 172 8.27 6.53 1.29
C ILE A 172 8.81 6.60 -0.13
N TYR A 173 8.13 7.35 -1.01
CA TYR A 173 8.56 7.50 -2.40
C TYR A 173 9.97 8.07 -2.51
N GLN A 174 10.26 9.13 -1.74
CA GLN A 174 11.56 9.78 -1.76
C GLN A 174 12.68 8.85 -1.22
N ALA A 175 12.37 8.00 -0.24
CA ALA A 175 13.31 7.00 0.26
C ALA A 175 13.60 5.92 -0.80
N LEU A 176 12.56 5.40 -1.46
CA LEU A 176 12.70 4.41 -2.55
C LEU A 176 13.47 5.00 -3.75
N LEU A 177 13.24 6.28 -4.07
CA LEU A 177 13.94 6.97 -5.16
C LEU A 177 15.44 7.13 -4.87
N ARG A 178 15.81 7.49 -3.63
CA ARG A 178 17.23 7.53 -3.22
C ARG A 178 17.91 6.17 -3.29
N GLU A 179 17.21 5.10 -2.88
CA GLU A 179 17.72 3.73 -3.00
C GLU A 179 17.87 3.30 -4.48
N MET A 180 16.94 3.74 -5.34
CA MET A 180 17.03 3.51 -6.80
C MET A 180 18.28 4.15 -7.41
N ASP A 181 18.71 5.32 -6.91
CA ASP A 181 19.93 5.99 -7.36
C ASP A 181 21.20 5.22 -6.99
N GLN A 182 21.16 4.50 -5.87
CA GLN A 182 22.33 3.82 -5.30
C GLN A 182 22.49 2.37 -5.78
N THR A 183 21.38 1.65 -5.94
CA THR A 183 21.42 0.22 -6.29
C THR A 183 21.63 -0.02 -7.78
N ARG A 184 22.51 -1.01 -8.11
CA ARG A 184 22.72 -1.51 -9.48
C ARG A 184 22.09 -2.89 -9.70
N ASP A 185 21.60 -3.52 -8.65
CA ASP A 185 20.96 -4.83 -8.73
C ASP A 185 19.61 -4.73 -9.47
N ALA A 186 19.51 -5.44 -10.61
CA ALA A 186 18.33 -5.37 -11.47
C ALA A 186 17.06 -5.90 -10.78
N ALA A 187 17.18 -6.90 -9.89
CA ALA A 187 16.02 -7.43 -9.17
C ALA A 187 15.52 -6.42 -8.13
N LYS A 188 16.43 -5.82 -7.36
CA LYS A 188 16.10 -4.74 -6.42
C LYS A 188 15.49 -3.52 -7.13
N ARG A 189 16.06 -3.10 -8.27
CA ARG A 189 15.52 -2.00 -9.08
C ARG A 189 14.09 -2.27 -9.54
N ARG A 190 13.79 -3.49 -9.99
CA ARG A 190 12.40 -3.87 -10.34
C ARG A 190 11.47 -3.80 -9.12
N GLN A 191 11.93 -4.33 -7.99
CA GLN A 191 11.14 -4.29 -6.75
C GLN A 191 10.90 -2.86 -6.27
N LEU A 192 11.91 -1.98 -6.33
CA LEU A 192 11.76 -0.55 -6.05
C LEU A 192 10.74 0.11 -6.97
N ALA A 193 10.82 -0.11 -8.29
CA ALA A 193 9.89 0.45 -9.27
C ALA A 193 8.43 0.07 -8.98
N VAL A 194 8.18 -1.19 -8.62
CA VAL A 194 6.85 -1.69 -8.22
C VAL A 194 6.35 -0.99 -6.95
N ASN A 195 7.21 -0.75 -5.97
CA ASN A 195 6.82 -0.08 -4.73
C ASN A 195 6.69 1.44 -4.92
N MET A 196 7.47 2.05 -5.81
CA MET A 196 7.27 3.44 -6.23
C MET A 196 5.93 3.61 -6.97
N GLU A 197 5.48 2.61 -7.74
CA GLU A 197 4.14 2.63 -8.35
C GLU A 197 3.04 2.71 -7.29
N ARG A 198 3.14 1.96 -6.19
CA ARG A 198 2.19 2.04 -5.06
C ARG A 198 2.11 3.43 -4.42
N CYS A 199 3.23 4.13 -4.39
CA CYS A 199 3.28 5.49 -3.84
C CYS A 199 2.61 6.55 -4.74
N ARG A 200 2.36 6.23 -6.02
CA ARG A 200 1.70 7.12 -6.98
C ARG A 200 0.18 7.04 -6.91
N TRP A 201 -0.36 5.96 -6.34
CA TRP A 201 -1.81 5.80 -6.25
C TRP A 201 -2.41 6.90 -5.37
N GLN A 202 -3.54 7.45 -5.80
CA GLN A 202 -4.27 8.48 -5.06
C GLN A 202 -5.04 7.87 -3.90
N ILE A 203 -4.30 7.50 -2.85
CA ILE A 203 -4.78 6.90 -1.61
C ILE A 203 -4.14 7.63 -0.42
N ALA A 204 -4.63 7.38 0.78
CA ALA A 204 -3.96 7.88 1.98
C ALA A 204 -2.60 7.19 2.19
N HIS A 205 -1.56 7.98 2.36
CA HIS A 205 -0.21 7.52 2.66
C HIS A 205 0.20 7.88 4.09
N PRO A 206 1.00 7.04 4.75
CA PRO A 206 1.59 7.39 6.04
C PRO A 206 2.44 8.66 5.95
N GLU A 207 2.43 9.46 6.99
CA GLU A 207 3.27 10.64 7.12
C GLU A 207 4.50 10.36 7.98
N ALA A 208 5.63 10.99 7.64
CA ALA A 208 6.84 10.87 8.46
C ALA A 208 6.62 11.46 9.86
N ASN A 209 7.13 10.81 10.89
CA ASN A 209 7.17 11.29 12.29
C ASN A 209 5.79 11.64 12.91
N LYS A 210 4.70 11.17 12.31
CA LYS A 210 3.36 11.30 12.89
C LYS A 210 3.03 10.11 13.79
N ARG A 211 2.22 10.35 14.84
CA ARG A 211 1.67 9.28 15.68
C ARG A 211 0.73 8.42 14.85
N GLN A 212 1.13 7.18 14.57
CA GLN A 212 0.40 6.27 13.68
C GLN A 212 0.86 4.83 13.86
N ILE A 213 0.07 3.90 13.37
CA ILE A 213 0.40 2.48 13.31
C ILE A 213 0.52 2.05 11.86
N LEU A 214 1.65 1.44 11.51
CA LEU A 214 1.93 0.85 10.22
C LEU A 214 1.99 -0.67 10.35
N VAL A 215 1.17 -1.37 9.59
CA VAL A 215 1.21 -2.82 9.43
C VAL A 215 1.64 -3.11 8.01
N ASN A 216 2.86 -3.61 7.82
CA ASN A 216 3.33 -4.00 6.49
C ASN A 216 3.27 -5.53 6.33
N ILE A 217 2.37 -6.00 5.47
CA ILE A 217 2.10 -7.43 5.29
C ILE A 217 3.33 -8.21 4.79
N PRO A 218 4.08 -7.77 3.74
CA PRO A 218 5.29 -8.47 3.31
C PRO A 218 6.36 -8.57 4.40
N ALA A 219 6.53 -7.53 5.21
CA ALA A 219 7.45 -7.52 6.35
C ALA A 219 6.97 -8.43 7.48
N GLN A 220 5.68 -8.71 7.54
CA GLN A 220 5.01 -9.36 8.67
C GLN A 220 5.33 -8.62 9.99
N GLN A 221 5.32 -7.29 9.93
CA GLN A 221 5.75 -6.39 10.99
C GLN A 221 4.71 -5.29 11.20
N LEU A 222 4.60 -4.86 12.46
CA LEU A 222 3.88 -3.66 12.87
C LEU A 222 4.88 -2.70 13.50
N TRP A 223 4.77 -1.43 13.14
CA TRP A 223 5.46 -0.32 13.78
C TRP A 223 4.41 0.66 14.32
N ALA A 224 4.46 0.92 15.61
CA ALA A 224 3.71 2.01 16.25
C ALA A 224 4.68 3.18 16.45
N ILE A 225 4.46 4.26 15.71
CA ILE A 225 5.36 5.39 15.58
C ILE A 225 4.80 6.58 16.35
N ASN A 226 5.62 7.24 17.15
CA ASN A 226 5.29 8.50 17.81
C ASN A 226 6.53 9.41 17.80
N SER A 227 6.62 10.31 16.84
CA SER A 227 7.73 11.24 16.62
C SER A 227 9.12 10.59 16.76
N ASP A 228 9.63 10.49 17.97
CA ASP A 228 11.00 10.05 18.26
C ASP A 228 11.09 8.60 18.72
N SER A 229 9.95 7.91 18.85
CA SER A 229 9.92 6.52 19.32
C SER A 229 9.17 5.60 18.37
N VAL A 230 9.69 4.39 18.21
CA VAL A 230 9.08 3.35 17.39
C VAL A 230 9.00 2.05 18.23
N LEU A 231 7.78 1.62 18.51
CA LEU A 231 7.53 0.27 19.04
C LEU A 231 7.35 -0.66 17.85
N ASP A 232 8.26 -1.60 17.68
CA ASP A 232 8.18 -2.62 16.65
C ASP A 232 7.73 -3.96 17.21
N MET A 233 7.02 -4.75 16.40
CA MET A 233 6.64 -6.10 16.75
C MET A 233 6.29 -6.96 15.54
N ARG A 234 6.48 -8.27 15.70
CA ARG A 234 6.05 -9.26 14.71
C ARG A 234 4.52 -9.36 14.67
N ILE A 235 4.00 -9.68 13.50
CA ILE A 235 2.58 -9.99 13.31
C ILE A 235 2.38 -11.35 12.66
N CYS A 236 1.16 -11.92 12.84
CA CYS A 236 0.64 -12.92 11.91
C CYS A 236 -0.51 -12.29 11.12
N CYS A 237 -0.48 -12.46 9.81
CA CYS A 237 -1.49 -11.92 8.89
C CYS A 237 -2.24 -13.04 8.16
N GLY A 238 -3.18 -12.69 7.30
CA GLY A 238 -4.00 -13.61 6.52
C GLY A 238 -3.19 -14.57 5.66
N ALA A 239 -3.64 -15.80 5.56
CA ALA A 239 -3.12 -16.77 4.61
C ALA A 239 -3.43 -16.33 3.16
N VAL A 240 -2.75 -16.92 2.16
CA VAL A 240 -2.99 -16.57 0.75
C VAL A 240 -4.46 -16.73 0.35
N PRO A 241 -5.20 -17.78 0.80
CA PRO A 241 -6.63 -17.89 0.52
C PRO A 241 -7.52 -16.90 1.29
N THR A 242 -7.02 -16.30 2.36
CA THR A 242 -7.75 -15.39 3.25
C THR A 242 -6.90 -14.17 3.58
N LYS A 243 -6.49 -13.46 2.51
CA LYS A 243 -5.58 -12.31 2.62
C LYS A 243 -6.07 -11.26 3.63
N THR A 244 -5.15 -10.65 4.35
CA THR A 244 -5.45 -9.44 5.12
C THR A 244 -5.75 -8.30 4.15
N PRO A 245 -6.91 -7.64 4.26
CA PRO A 245 -7.23 -6.46 3.46
C PRO A 245 -6.28 -5.29 3.72
N LEU A 246 -6.03 -4.51 2.67
CA LEU A 246 -5.23 -3.30 2.72
C LEU A 246 -6.16 -2.09 2.88
N LEU A 247 -5.91 -1.27 3.89
CA LEU A 247 -6.81 -0.17 4.24
C LEU A 247 -6.10 0.94 5.01
N HIS A 248 -6.77 2.08 5.08
CA HIS A 248 -6.49 3.17 5.99
C HIS A 248 -7.68 3.36 6.93
N SER A 249 -7.42 3.43 8.23
CA SER A 249 -8.43 3.62 9.28
C SER A 249 -7.81 4.30 10.50
N ALA A 250 -8.50 4.29 11.64
CA ALA A 250 -7.94 4.74 12.91
C ALA A 250 -8.43 3.86 14.06
N ILE A 251 -7.55 3.50 14.98
CA ILE A 251 -7.93 2.73 16.18
C ILE A 251 -8.65 3.65 17.15
N SER A 252 -9.90 3.29 17.48
CA SER A 252 -10.81 4.11 18.29
C SER A 252 -11.04 3.57 19.70
N TYR A 253 -10.92 2.26 19.92
CA TYR A 253 -11.03 1.67 21.25
C TYR A 253 -10.38 0.28 21.35
N LEU A 254 -10.14 -0.12 22.59
CA LEU A 254 -9.67 -1.44 22.99
C LEU A 254 -10.84 -2.22 23.61
N GLN A 255 -10.85 -3.53 23.38
CA GLN A 255 -11.74 -4.47 24.04
C GLN A 255 -10.91 -5.51 24.78
N VAL A 256 -11.02 -5.56 26.10
CA VAL A 256 -10.24 -6.46 26.95
C VAL A 256 -11.07 -7.71 27.30
N ASN A 257 -10.45 -8.87 27.25
CA ASN A 257 -11.07 -10.19 27.39
C ASN A 257 -12.35 -10.36 26.57
N PRO A 258 -12.26 -10.21 25.23
CA PRO A 258 -13.42 -10.32 24.36
C PRO A 258 -13.95 -11.76 24.33
N GLU A 259 -15.27 -11.89 24.25
CA GLU A 259 -15.89 -13.07 23.65
C GLU A 259 -15.67 -13.02 22.14
N TRP A 260 -15.27 -14.11 21.52
CA TRP A 260 -15.12 -14.17 20.07
C TRP A 260 -16.37 -14.72 19.41
N VAL A 261 -17.12 -13.87 18.78
CA VAL A 261 -18.21 -14.28 17.86
C VAL A 261 -17.55 -14.80 16.60
N ILE A 262 -17.73 -16.08 16.31
CA ILE A 262 -17.07 -16.73 15.18
C ILE A 262 -17.75 -16.26 13.87
N PRO A 263 -16.97 -15.70 12.92
CA PRO A 263 -17.51 -15.27 11.63
C PRO A 263 -18.18 -16.41 10.86
N TYR A 264 -19.24 -16.09 10.13
CA TYR A 264 -20.03 -17.09 9.38
C TYR A 264 -19.19 -17.95 8.43
N ASN A 265 -18.22 -17.38 7.74
CA ASN A 265 -17.33 -18.11 6.85
C ASN A 265 -16.49 -19.18 7.59
N ILE A 266 -16.06 -18.89 8.82
CA ILE A 266 -15.35 -19.85 9.68
C ILE A 266 -16.34 -20.90 10.20
N VAL A 267 -17.55 -20.48 10.62
CA VAL A 267 -18.61 -21.45 10.98
C VAL A 267 -18.87 -22.42 9.83
N LYS A 268 -19.04 -21.90 8.62
CA LYS A 268 -19.31 -22.71 7.43
C LYS A 268 -18.17 -23.68 7.08
N ASN A 269 -16.95 -23.20 7.11
CA ASN A 269 -15.81 -23.96 6.58
C ASN A 269 -15.14 -24.87 7.63
N GLU A 270 -15.33 -24.59 8.92
CA GLU A 270 -14.59 -25.30 9.98
C GLU A 270 -15.52 -25.88 11.06
N VAL A 271 -16.53 -25.12 11.53
CA VAL A 271 -17.32 -25.51 12.71
C VAL A 271 -18.49 -26.42 12.34
N ALA A 272 -19.19 -26.14 11.22
CA ALA A 272 -20.38 -26.87 10.83
C ALA A 272 -20.14 -28.36 10.59
N HIS A 273 -18.93 -28.74 10.17
CA HIS A 273 -18.53 -30.16 10.03
C HIS A 273 -18.49 -30.93 11.35
N HIS A 274 -18.52 -30.22 12.49
CA HIS A 274 -18.53 -30.77 13.86
C HIS A 274 -19.89 -30.56 14.54
N ALA A 275 -20.96 -30.32 13.78
CA ALA A 275 -22.31 -30.23 14.34
C ALA A 275 -22.65 -31.51 15.12
N GLY A 276 -23.22 -31.37 16.32
CA GLY A 276 -23.50 -32.48 17.21
C GLY A 276 -22.30 -33.03 18.02
N ASP A 277 -21.04 -32.67 17.68
CA ASP A 277 -19.85 -33.10 18.41
C ASP A 277 -19.61 -32.24 19.67
N SER A 278 -20.23 -32.62 20.77
CA SER A 278 -20.08 -31.91 22.06
C SER A 278 -18.62 -31.86 22.54
N ALA A 279 -17.79 -32.87 22.24
CA ALA A 279 -16.39 -32.87 22.67
C ALA A 279 -15.57 -31.80 21.93
N PHE A 280 -15.84 -31.59 20.63
CA PHE A 280 -15.23 -30.51 19.85
C PHE A 280 -15.60 -29.14 20.42
N PHE A 281 -16.89 -28.91 20.70
CA PHE A 281 -17.36 -27.62 21.22
C PHE A 281 -16.80 -27.33 22.62
N VAL A 282 -16.75 -28.31 23.51
CA VAL A 282 -16.17 -28.16 24.86
C VAL A 282 -14.68 -27.87 24.78
N ARG A 283 -13.92 -28.66 24.00
CA ARG A 283 -12.47 -28.48 23.84
C ARG A 283 -12.12 -27.10 23.30
N ASN A 284 -12.91 -26.57 22.34
CA ASN A 284 -12.73 -25.25 21.76
C ASN A 284 -13.40 -24.14 22.58
N ARG A 285 -14.10 -24.45 23.67
CA ARG A 285 -14.86 -23.51 24.49
C ARG A 285 -15.92 -22.76 23.71
N TYR A 286 -16.52 -23.43 22.71
CA TYR A 286 -17.58 -22.87 21.89
C TYR A 286 -18.95 -23.03 22.57
N SER A 287 -19.81 -22.04 22.39
CA SER A 287 -21.23 -22.07 22.74
C SER A 287 -22.05 -21.67 21.52
N ILE A 288 -23.26 -22.25 21.41
CA ILE A 288 -24.22 -21.94 20.36
C ILE A 288 -25.33 -21.15 21.02
N VAL A 289 -25.64 -19.99 20.46
CA VAL A 289 -26.67 -19.07 20.98
C VAL A 289 -27.68 -18.78 19.88
N ASP A 290 -28.95 -18.92 20.18
CA ASP A 290 -30.02 -18.43 19.31
C ASP A 290 -30.04 -16.90 19.32
N LYS A 291 -30.04 -16.29 18.12
CA LYS A 291 -29.96 -14.83 17.98
C LYS A 291 -31.26 -14.11 18.36
N GLU A 292 -32.39 -14.81 18.26
CA GLU A 292 -33.69 -14.24 18.53
C GLU A 292 -34.01 -14.27 20.02
N THR A 293 -33.81 -15.43 20.67
CA THR A 293 -34.13 -15.61 22.11
C THR A 293 -32.95 -15.26 23.03
N GLY A 294 -31.71 -15.35 22.54
CA GLY A 294 -30.51 -15.21 23.36
C GLY A 294 -30.14 -16.47 24.13
N ASP A 295 -30.89 -17.56 23.99
CA ASP A 295 -30.66 -18.80 24.72
C ASP A 295 -29.45 -19.58 24.22
N THR A 296 -28.74 -20.21 25.13
CA THR A 296 -27.67 -21.16 24.80
C THR A 296 -28.26 -22.53 24.48
N LEU A 297 -28.00 -23.03 23.29
CA LEU A 297 -28.50 -24.31 22.81
C LEU A 297 -27.56 -25.47 23.13
N PRO A 298 -28.09 -26.65 23.51
CA PRO A 298 -27.29 -27.87 23.65
C PRO A 298 -26.73 -28.31 22.30
N VAL A 299 -25.41 -28.55 22.24
CA VAL A 299 -24.70 -28.91 20.97
C VAL A 299 -25.29 -30.15 20.30
N GLY A 300 -25.68 -31.18 21.07
CA GLY A 300 -26.23 -32.42 20.54
C GLY A 300 -27.57 -32.29 19.78
N HIS A 301 -28.23 -31.13 19.90
CA HIS A 301 -29.53 -30.86 19.24
C HIS A 301 -29.40 -29.91 18.03
N VAL A 302 -28.17 -29.52 17.64
CA VAL A 302 -27.93 -28.56 16.56
C VAL A 302 -27.25 -29.27 15.39
N SER A 303 -27.91 -29.23 14.24
CA SER A 303 -27.41 -29.76 12.97
C SER A 303 -26.46 -28.78 12.27
N ALA A 304 -25.78 -29.26 11.22
CA ALA A 304 -24.98 -28.39 10.34
C ALA A 304 -25.85 -27.33 9.65
N ASP A 305 -27.05 -27.70 9.19
CA ASP A 305 -27.98 -26.78 8.54
C ASP A 305 -28.46 -25.68 9.51
N ASP A 306 -28.66 -26.00 10.79
CA ASP A 306 -28.99 -25.00 11.81
C ASP A 306 -27.88 -23.99 11.96
N LEU A 307 -26.60 -24.43 12.05
CA LEU A 307 -25.44 -23.55 12.13
C LEU A 307 -25.29 -22.66 10.89
N LEU A 308 -25.69 -23.15 9.72
CA LEU A 308 -25.61 -22.43 8.45
C LEU A 308 -26.85 -21.59 8.15
N SER A 309 -27.96 -21.75 8.92
CA SER A 309 -29.20 -21.00 8.73
C SER A 309 -29.10 -19.50 8.92
N GLY A 310 -28.02 -19.03 9.54
CA GLY A 310 -27.83 -17.63 9.94
C GLY A 310 -28.60 -17.21 11.20
N LYS A 311 -29.46 -18.08 11.78
CA LYS A 311 -30.23 -17.84 12.99
C LYS A 311 -29.40 -18.01 14.27
N LEU A 312 -28.40 -18.87 14.20
CA LEU A 312 -27.54 -19.15 15.34
C LEU A 312 -26.25 -18.34 15.31
N ARG A 313 -25.69 -18.12 16.48
CA ARG A 313 -24.37 -17.52 16.70
C ARG A 313 -23.49 -18.54 17.42
N VAL A 314 -22.34 -18.83 16.87
CA VAL A 314 -21.31 -19.59 17.57
C VAL A 314 -20.33 -18.60 18.16
N SER A 315 -20.02 -18.74 19.44
CA SER A 315 -19.07 -17.87 20.13
C SER A 315 -18.09 -18.67 20.99
N GLN A 316 -16.89 -18.12 21.17
CA GLN A 316 -15.86 -18.65 22.05
C GLN A 316 -15.75 -17.80 23.30
N LYS A 317 -15.80 -18.44 24.47
CA LYS A 317 -15.75 -17.75 25.77
C LYS A 317 -14.46 -16.96 25.96
N ALA A 318 -14.57 -15.81 26.59
CA ALA A 318 -13.44 -14.97 27.01
C ALA A 318 -12.43 -15.71 27.90
N GLY A 319 -11.22 -15.19 27.97
CA GLY A 319 -10.19 -15.70 28.87
C GLY A 319 -9.19 -16.66 28.23
N VAL A 320 -8.53 -17.49 29.02
CA VAL A 320 -7.47 -18.41 28.57
C VAL A 320 -7.95 -19.29 27.43
N GLY A 321 -7.17 -19.41 26.35
CA GLY A 321 -7.49 -20.23 25.19
C GLY A 321 -8.40 -19.55 24.14
N ASN A 322 -8.86 -18.32 24.39
CA ASN A 322 -9.61 -17.57 23.37
C ASN A 322 -8.70 -17.25 22.17
N SER A 323 -9.20 -17.47 20.96
CA SER A 323 -8.43 -17.25 19.72
C SER A 323 -8.02 -15.79 19.49
N LEU A 324 -8.79 -14.83 20.05
CA LEU A 324 -8.46 -13.41 20.05
C LEU A 324 -7.46 -13.00 21.11
N GLY A 325 -7.01 -13.96 21.95
CA GLY A 325 -6.18 -13.65 23.12
C GLY A 325 -6.94 -12.84 24.17
N ARG A 326 -6.29 -11.85 24.76
CA ARG A 326 -6.79 -11.05 25.88
C ARG A 326 -7.23 -9.67 25.51
N ILE A 327 -6.89 -9.19 24.32
CA ILE A 327 -7.21 -7.82 23.88
C ILE A 327 -7.40 -7.73 22.38
N VAL A 328 -8.35 -6.90 21.97
CA VAL A 328 -8.65 -6.55 20.57
C VAL A 328 -8.60 -5.05 20.41
N PHE A 329 -8.00 -4.59 19.30
CA PHE A 329 -7.91 -3.19 18.90
C PHE A 329 -8.90 -2.97 17.76
N ARG A 330 -9.87 -2.11 17.97
CA ARG A 330 -10.99 -1.89 17.07
C ARG A 330 -10.81 -0.60 16.26
N PHE A 331 -11.14 -0.72 14.99
CA PHE A 331 -11.14 0.38 14.02
C PHE A 331 -12.25 0.16 12.98
N PRO A 332 -12.87 1.23 12.44
CA PRO A 332 -13.86 1.12 11.38
C PRO A 332 -13.28 0.49 10.12
N ASN A 333 -13.95 -0.49 9.54
CA ASN A 333 -13.61 -1.08 8.24
C ASN A 333 -14.76 -1.95 7.71
N ASN A 334 -14.76 -2.20 6.39
CA ASN A 334 -15.80 -2.98 5.70
C ASN A 334 -15.50 -4.50 5.66
N PHE A 335 -14.38 -4.95 6.25
CA PHE A 335 -13.90 -6.34 6.15
C PHE A 335 -14.09 -7.15 7.44
N SER A 336 -14.60 -6.52 8.48
CA SER A 336 -14.75 -7.14 9.80
C SER A 336 -13.43 -7.69 10.36
N ILE A 337 -12.32 -6.99 10.08
CA ILE A 337 -10.99 -7.32 10.61
C ILE A 337 -10.60 -6.40 11.76
N TYR A 338 -9.68 -6.85 12.57
CA TYR A 338 -9.12 -6.10 13.70
C TYR A 338 -7.71 -6.58 14.02
N LEU A 339 -6.96 -5.79 14.79
CA LEU A 339 -5.73 -6.24 15.41
C LEU A 339 -6.08 -6.91 16.75
N HIS A 340 -5.37 -7.98 17.11
CA HIS A 340 -5.66 -8.71 18.36
C HIS A 340 -4.46 -9.50 18.90
N ASP A 341 -4.53 -9.85 20.15
CA ASP A 341 -3.65 -10.80 20.80
C ASP A 341 -3.86 -12.23 20.28
N THR A 342 -3.23 -13.22 20.82
CA THR A 342 -3.32 -14.63 20.39
C THR A 342 -3.21 -15.61 21.56
N ASN A 343 -3.89 -16.75 21.46
CA ASN A 343 -3.67 -17.91 22.34
C ASN A 343 -2.44 -18.74 21.92
N ASN A 344 -1.78 -18.40 20.83
CA ASN A 344 -0.62 -19.13 20.30
C ASN A 344 0.57 -18.19 20.05
N PRO A 345 1.27 -17.71 21.09
CA PRO A 345 2.42 -16.81 20.94
C PRO A 345 3.61 -17.46 20.22
N GLY A 346 3.71 -18.79 20.23
CA GLY A 346 4.74 -19.53 19.48
C GLY A 346 4.67 -19.33 17.95
N ALA A 347 3.52 -18.90 17.43
CA ALA A 347 3.36 -18.58 16.02
C ALA A 347 4.29 -17.44 15.55
N PHE A 348 4.65 -16.50 16.43
CA PHE A 348 5.55 -15.39 16.11
C PHE A 348 7.00 -15.81 15.89
N GLN A 349 7.40 -17.02 16.31
CA GLN A 349 8.74 -17.57 16.09
C GLN A 349 8.93 -18.11 14.67
N ARG A 350 7.83 -18.31 13.92
CA ARG A 350 7.89 -18.80 12.55
C ARG A 350 8.41 -17.72 11.63
N GLU A 351 9.15 -18.11 10.61
CA GLU A 351 9.58 -17.20 9.54
C GLU A 351 8.38 -16.72 8.73
N ARG A 352 7.56 -17.66 8.25
CA ARG A 352 6.32 -17.34 7.52
C ARG A 352 5.13 -17.33 8.48
N ARG A 353 4.51 -16.17 8.64
CA ARG A 353 3.41 -15.92 9.58
C ARG A 353 2.09 -15.54 8.90
N THR A 354 1.88 -16.01 7.68
CA THR A 354 0.61 -15.90 6.94
C THR A 354 -0.34 -17.01 7.39
N LEU A 355 -0.99 -16.85 8.55
CA LEU A 355 -1.65 -17.91 9.30
C LEU A 355 -3.11 -17.60 9.67
N SER A 356 -3.57 -16.35 9.54
CA SER A 356 -4.90 -15.96 9.98
C SER A 356 -5.95 -16.00 8.85
N HIS A 357 -7.21 -15.79 9.21
CA HIS A 357 -8.33 -15.62 8.29
C HIS A 357 -8.56 -14.15 7.88
N GLY A 358 -7.51 -13.31 7.94
CA GLY A 358 -7.54 -11.91 7.55
C GLY A 358 -7.22 -10.94 8.68
N CYS A 359 -7.59 -11.22 9.93
CA CYS A 359 -7.22 -10.41 11.08
C CYS A 359 -5.70 -10.43 11.34
N VAL A 360 -5.19 -9.43 12.04
CA VAL A 360 -3.77 -9.27 12.35
C VAL A 360 -3.52 -9.61 13.82
N ARG A 361 -2.75 -10.69 14.07
CA ARG A 361 -2.27 -11.02 15.43
C ARG A 361 -1.03 -10.21 15.70
N VAL A 362 -0.93 -9.63 16.91
CA VAL A 362 0.19 -8.78 17.34
C VAL A 362 0.99 -9.43 18.46
N GLN A 363 2.32 -9.32 18.40
CA GLN A 363 3.23 -10.01 19.33
C GLN A 363 3.27 -9.34 20.70
N LYS A 364 3.15 -8.02 20.78
CA LYS A 364 3.28 -7.22 22.01
C LYS A 364 1.97 -6.45 22.28
N PRO A 365 0.86 -7.14 22.59
CA PRO A 365 -0.46 -6.52 22.65
C PRO A 365 -0.61 -5.54 23.81
N PHE A 366 0.01 -5.78 24.97
CA PHE A 366 -0.05 -4.85 26.11
C PHE A 366 0.76 -3.58 25.83
N GLU A 367 1.95 -3.71 25.24
CA GLU A 367 2.79 -2.56 24.85
C GLU A 367 2.10 -1.71 23.78
N LEU A 368 1.36 -2.35 22.86
CA LEU A 368 0.54 -1.62 21.90
C LEU A 368 -0.61 -0.87 22.58
N ALA A 369 -1.24 -1.46 23.59
CA ALA A 369 -2.24 -0.76 24.41
C ALA A 369 -1.64 0.45 25.13
N CYS A 370 -0.46 0.33 25.73
CA CYS A 370 0.25 1.44 26.36
C CYS A 370 0.58 2.56 25.34
N PHE A 371 1.01 2.20 24.14
CA PHE A 371 1.25 3.18 23.07
C PHE A 371 -0.03 3.95 22.70
N LEU A 372 -1.14 3.25 22.55
CA LEU A 372 -2.44 3.84 22.19
C LEU A 372 -3.04 4.70 23.30
N LEU A 373 -2.71 4.39 24.56
CA LEU A 373 -3.22 5.06 25.75
C LEU A 373 -2.12 5.86 26.47
N ALA A 374 -1.25 6.53 25.71
CA ALA A 374 -0.10 7.23 26.27
C ALA A 374 -0.46 8.29 27.35
N ASP A 375 -1.68 8.84 27.28
CA ASP A 375 -2.20 9.86 28.21
C ASP A 375 -3.07 9.24 29.32
N ALA A 376 -3.23 7.91 29.37
CA ALA A 376 -4.02 7.25 30.41
C ALA A 376 -3.28 7.25 31.76
N ASP A 377 -4.06 7.32 32.85
CA ASP A 377 -3.51 7.20 34.18
C ASP A 377 -2.95 5.79 34.47
N GLU A 378 -2.05 5.71 35.43
CA GLU A 378 -1.36 4.47 35.81
C GLU A 378 -2.36 3.34 36.19
N TRP A 379 -3.47 3.68 36.85
CA TRP A 379 -4.44 2.69 37.26
C TRP A 379 -5.25 2.12 36.08
N THR A 380 -5.54 2.91 35.09
CA THR A 380 -6.17 2.44 33.85
C THR A 380 -5.30 1.41 33.14
N LEU A 381 -4.00 1.69 32.98
CA LEU A 381 -3.06 0.74 32.37
C LEU A 381 -2.88 -0.52 33.24
N GLU A 382 -2.79 -0.38 34.56
CA GLU A 382 -2.72 -1.49 35.50
C GLU A 382 -4.00 -2.34 35.48
N SER A 383 -5.18 -1.71 35.35
CA SER A 383 -6.46 -2.40 35.23
C SER A 383 -6.57 -3.25 33.97
N ILE A 384 -6.06 -2.73 32.83
CA ILE A 384 -5.93 -3.50 31.58
C ILE A 384 -4.99 -4.69 31.81
N ARG A 385 -3.84 -4.45 32.43
CA ARG A 385 -2.82 -5.43 32.70
C ARG A 385 -3.36 -6.60 33.55
N LEU A 386 -4.01 -6.28 34.67
CA LEU A 386 -4.66 -7.25 35.54
C LEU A 386 -5.78 -8.02 34.85
N SER A 387 -6.59 -7.32 34.04
CA SER A 387 -7.65 -7.95 33.25
C SER A 387 -7.08 -8.91 32.19
N MET A 388 -5.89 -8.66 31.68
CA MET A 388 -5.18 -9.58 30.75
C MET A 388 -4.47 -10.75 31.48
N ASP A 389 -4.61 -10.90 32.79
CA ASP A 389 -3.90 -11.83 33.66
C ASP A 389 -2.36 -11.66 33.62
N LEU A 390 -1.89 -10.44 33.37
CA LEU A 390 -0.47 -10.12 33.49
C LEU A 390 -0.11 -9.75 34.92
N PRO A 391 1.13 -10.03 35.37
CA PRO A 391 1.59 -9.68 36.69
C PRO A 391 1.50 -8.18 36.97
N PRO A 392 1.02 -7.74 38.15
CA PRO A 392 0.96 -6.32 38.51
C PRO A 392 2.35 -5.70 38.62
N VAL A 393 2.47 -4.43 38.23
CA VAL A 393 3.72 -3.67 38.34
C VAL A 393 3.66 -2.56 39.37
N THR A 394 2.45 -2.11 39.76
CA THR A 394 2.23 -1.08 40.76
C THR A 394 1.93 -1.69 42.15
N ASP A 395 2.17 -0.92 43.24
CA ASP A 395 1.76 -1.36 44.60
C ASP A 395 0.24 -1.46 44.71
N ARG A 396 -0.49 -0.57 44.05
CA ARG A 396 -1.95 -0.64 44.02
C ARG A 396 -2.42 -1.91 43.31
N GLY A 397 -1.80 -2.30 42.21
CA GLY A 397 -2.13 -3.53 41.48
C GLY A 397 -1.80 -4.80 42.34
N ARG A 398 -0.63 -4.83 42.98
CA ARG A 398 -0.25 -5.93 43.89
C ARG A 398 -1.22 -6.06 45.05
N ASN A 399 -1.64 -4.95 45.67
CA ASN A 399 -2.59 -4.95 46.76
C ASN A 399 -3.97 -5.44 46.29
N TRP A 400 -4.42 -4.94 45.13
CA TRP A 400 -5.70 -5.34 44.54
C TRP A 400 -5.71 -6.85 44.25
N LEU A 401 -4.65 -7.39 43.64
CA LEU A 401 -4.55 -8.83 43.33
C LEU A 401 -4.63 -9.70 44.59
N ARG A 402 -3.93 -9.33 45.67
CA ARG A 402 -3.99 -10.05 46.94
C ARG A 402 -5.41 -10.08 47.55
N GLN A 403 -6.14 -8.98 47.42
CA GLN A 403 -7.52 -8.87 47.92
C GLN A 403 -8.53 -9.67 47.11
N HIS A 404 -8.20 -10.00 45.84
CA HIS A 404 -9.08 -10.66 44.89
C HIS A 404 -8.50 -11.99 44.37
N GLU A 405 -7.63 -12.64 45.13
CA GLU A 405 -6.94 -13.88 44.71
C GLU A 405 -7.92 -14.99 44.34
N GLU A 406 -9.02 -15.11 45.10
CA GLU A 406 -10.09 -16.10 44.89
C GLU A 406 -11.16 -15.65 43.85
N ALA A 407 -11.04 -14.47 43.30
CA ALA A 407 -12.03 -13.99 42.36
C ALA A 407 -12.00 -14.73 41.01
N PRO A 408 -13.16 -14.95 40.38
CA PRO A 408 -13.22 -15.67 39.08
C PRO A 408 -12.38 -15.00 37.98
N ARG A 409 -11.69 -15.83 37.20
CA ARG A 409 -10.87 -15.39 36.07
C ARG A 409 -11.65 -15.52 34.72
N PRO A 410 -11.40 -14.65 33.75
CA PRO A 410 -10.52 -13.47 33.79
C PRO A 410 -11.13 -12.35 34.64
N PHE A 411 -10.27 -11.54 35.23
CA PHE A 411 -10.74 -10.31 35.90
C PHE A 411 -11.41 -9.36 34.94
N LYS A 412 -12.44 -8.64 35.39
CA LYS A 412 -13.18 -7.67 34.57
C LYS A 412 -13.10 -6.27 35.18
N LEU A 413 -11.86 -5.79 35.45
CA LEU A 413 -11.68 -4.40 35.89
C LEU A 413 -12.02 -3.41 34.78
N ILE A 414 -11.71 -3.79 33.55
CA ILE A 414 -12.00 -2.98 32.38
C ILE A 414 -12.35 -3.91 31.22
N SER A 415 -13.43 -3.60 30.49
CA SER A 415 -13.84 -4.37 29.32
C SER A 415 -13.65 -3.60 28.04
N TYR A 416 -13.77 -2.27 28.07
CA TYR A 416 -13.62 -1.37 26.94
C TYR A 416 -12.85 -0.14 27.39
N GLN A 417 -11.97 0.36 26.54
CA GLN A 417 -11.23 1.60 26.75
C GLN A 417 -11.14 2.36 25.45
N ASP A 418 -11.66 3.59 25.42
CA ASP A 418 -11.53 4.49 24.27
C ASP A 418 -10.07 4.89 24.07
N VAL A 419 -9.69 5.06 22.81
CA VAL A 419 -8.44 5.69 22.38
C VAL A 419 -8.74 7.08 21.89
N LYS A 420 -8.21 8.10 22.57
CA LYS A 420 -8.46 9.52 22.24
C LYS A 420 -7.17 10.32 22.25
N PRO A 421 -6.89 11.07 21.16
CA PRO A 421 -7.56 10.99 19.86
C PRO A 421 -7.34 9.62 19.19
N ASP A 422 -8.24 9.27 18.26
CA ASP A 422 -8.07 8.06 17.45
C ASP A 422 -6.69 8.04 16.79
N VAL A 423 -6.03 6.87 16.76
CA VAL A 423 -4.68 6.73 16.21
C VAL A 423 -4.75 6.16 14.79
N PRO A 424 -4.24 6.88 13.78
CA PRO A 424 -4.23 6.42 12.40
C PRO A 424 -3.57 5.03 12.25
N LEU A 425 -4.22 4.17 11.48
CA LEU A 425 -3.79 2.82 11.15
C LEU A 425 -3.71 2.65 9.64
N TYR A 426 -2.54 2.20 9.16
CA TYR A 426 -2.32 1.83 7.77
C TYR A 426 -1.97 0.34 7.69
N ILE A 427 -2.77 -0.44 6.98
CA ILE A 427 -2.42 -1.82 6.61
C ILE A 427 -1.95 -1.79 5.16
N LEU A 428 -0.65 -2.00 4.97
CA LEU A 428 0.10 -1.74 3.76
C LEU A 428 0.66 -3.03 3.14
N TYR A 429 1.03 -2.93 1.87
CA TYR A 429 1.74 -3.99 1.18
C TYR A 429 2.92 -3.43 0.39
N TYR A 430 4.06 -3.28 1.05
CA TYR A 430 5.31 -2.85 0.44
C TYR A 430 6.37 -3.93 0.59
N THR A 431 6.88 -4.44 -0.51
CA THR A 431 7.99 -5.43 -0.54
C THR A 431 9.37 -4.77 -0.44
N ALA A 432 9.45 -3.46 -0.68
CA ALA A 432 10.57 -2.59 -0.35
C ALA A 432 10.03 -1.37 0.37
N PHE A 433 10.53 -1.08 1.58
CA PHE A 433 10.00 -0.03 2.45
C PHE A 433 11.08 0.54 3.37
N PRO A 434 11.09 1.85 3.65
CA PRO A 434 12.01 2.42 4.62
C PRO A 434 11.64 1.96 6.04
N ASN A 435 12.57 1.30 6.71
CA ASN A 435 12.38 0.91 8.11
C ASN A 435 12.21 2.17 8.97
N PRO A 436 11.12 2.30 9.74
CA PRO A 436 10.85 3.51 10.52
C PRO A 436 11.89 3.84 11.61
N GLN A 437 12.67 2.85 12.07
CA GLN A 437 13.71 3.05 13.08
C GLN A 437 15.04 3.49 12.49
N THR A 438 15.42 2.90 11.32
CA THR A 438 16.75 3.09 10.74
C THR A 438 16.77 3.97 9.51
N GLY A 439 15.61 4.16 8.86
CA GLY A 439 15.49 4.84 7.56
C GLY A 439 16.01 4.02 6.37
N ALA A 440 16.67 2.88 6.61
CA ALA A 440 17.19 2.03 5.55
C ALA A 440 16.07 1.29 4.80
N ILE A 441 16.24 1.09 3.50
CA ILE A 441 15.30 0.29 2.73
C ILE A 441 15.52 -1.20 3.04
N GLU A 442 14.47 -1.84 3.50
CA GLU A 442 14.41 -3.28 3.69
C GLU A 442 13.57 -3.93 2.58
N TYR A 443 13.89 -5.18 2.24
CA TYR A 443 13.28 -5.93 1.16
C TYR A 443 12.67 -7.23 1.67
N TRP A 444 11.45 -7.54 1.24
CA TRP A 444 10.72 -8.74 1.64
C TRP A 444 10.11 -9.45 0.43
N PRO A 445 9.79 -10.75 0.57
CA PRO A 445 9.16 -11.51 -0.49
C PRO A 445 7.72 -11.06 -0.76
N ASP A 446 7.26 -11.26 -1.99
CA ASP A 446 5.88 -11.00 -2.43
C ASP A 446 4.94 -12.11 -1.95
N LEU A 447 4.47 -12.02 -0.70
CA LEU A 447 3.69 -13.07 -0.02
C LEU A 447 2.35 -13.39 -0.70
N TYR A 448 1.70 -12.38 -1.29
CA TYR A 448 0.38 -12.50 -1.93
C TYR A 448 0.42 -12.47 -3.46
N GLY A 449 1.61 -12.30 -4.06
CA GLY A 449 1.77 -12.23 -5.50
C GLY A 449 1.37 -10.89 -6.13
N PHE A 450 1.26 -9.81 -5.33
CA PHE A 450 0.83 -8.50 -5.83
C PHE A 450 1.90 -7.80 -6.68
N ASP A 451 3.19 -7.96 -6.33
CA ASP A 451 4.29 -7.44 -7.15
C ASP A 451 4.32 -8.08 -8.53
N LYS A 452 4.04 -9.39 -8.59
CA LYS A 452 3.95 -10.11 -9.86
C LYS A 452 2.87 -9.51 -10.78
N VAL A 453 1.69 -9.19 -10.23
CA VAL A 453 0.59 -8.57 -10.98
C VAL A 453 0.99 -7.18 -11.47
N ILE A 454 1.56 -6.33 -10.58
CA ILE A 454 2.00 -4.98 -10.91
C ILE A 454 3.10 -5.03 -11.99
N THR A 455 4.11 -5.89 -11.84
CA THR A 455 5.18 -6.06 -12.83
C THR A 455 4.62 -6.45 -14.20
N GLN A 456 3.65 -7.35 -14.26
CA GLN A 456 3.02 -7.75 -15.51
C GLN A 456 2.29 -6.60 -16.21
N GLU A 457 1.64 -5.71 -15.45
CA GLU A 457 0.97 -4.54 -16.01
C GLU A 457 1.95 -3.44 -16.41
N MET A 458 3.08 -3.34 -15.72
CA MET A 458 4.15 -2.36 -16.03
C MET A 458 5.13 -2.82 -17.11
N LYS A 459 5.02 -4.03 -17.66
CA LYS A 459 5.96 -4.58 -18.67
C LYS A 459 6.18 -3.65 -19.86
N TRP A 460 5.11 -3.02 -20.34
CA TRP A 460 5.18 -2.08 -21.45
C TRP A 460 5.86 -0.75 -21.09
N ILE A 461 6.06 -0.48 -19.80
CA ILE A 461 6.74 0.72 -19.27
C ILE A 461 8.18 0.39 -18.88
N SER A 462 8.46 -0.85 -18.46
CA SER A 462 9.76 -1.29 -17.93
C SER A 462 10.70 -1.94 -18.96
N GLY A 463 10.36 -1.90 -20.26
CA GLY A 463 11.20 -2.44 -21.34
C GLY A 463 11.22 -3.97 -21.45
N GLU A 464 10.49 -4.68 -20.60
CA GLU A 464 10.29 -6.13 -20.74
C GLU A 464 9.20 -6.45 -21.79
N SER A 465 9.19 -5.72 -22.91
CA SER A 465 8.30 -6.06 -24.02
C SER A 465 8.71 -7.38 -24.63
N SER A 466 7.83 -8.31 -24.55
CA SER A 466 7.87 -9.66 -25.07
C SER A 466 8.46 -9.75 -26.48
N ASN A 467 9.49 -10.56 -26.65
CA ASN A 467 9.58 -11.40 -27.83
C ASN A 467 8.30 -12.27 -27.90
N ARG A 468 7.31 -11.84 -28.66
CA ARG A 468 6.26 -12.66 -29.22
C ARG A 468 6.19 -12.38 -30.70
#